data_17191eb2b610f642cb97d1147378ac71
#
_entry.id   17191eb2b610f642cb97d1147378ac71
#
_cell.length_a   1.000
_cell.length_b   1.000
_cell.length_c   1.000
_cell.angle_alpha   90.00
_cell.angle_beta   90.00
_cell.angle_gamma   90.00
#
_symmetry.space_group_name_H-M   'P 1'
#
loop_
_entity.id
_entity.type
_entity.pdbx_description
1 polymer ?
#
loop_
_entity_poly.entity_id
_entity_poly.type
_entity_poly.pdbx_seq_one_letter_code
_entity_poly.pdbx_strand_id
1 'polypeptide(L)'
;MSTYLIRNGLLADEINEMIRKEDDGTPDGNLRSRVCALIYLIQYVDESFGVNANAQTLSDLLVTDLSAGSEMLRKKVPELLLELNDRGVISDVGNRVYHIQTKEGKAWDSDYRTKLAQYKADDSRVMFKRDELLGRAVEEKLRGLSLVQGKSKTPRQTELTVFGSQKPEIGTKVPVWIRHGWEVPESQVRTEAQEEGTESPLLMVFLPRMHHNEIRNEIAGMLAATEILQSRPTPTTSEGHQARTNIEAKCRNHETKLTEYITSILANTKLYPGGGSPVDCPDLVKAVRDAAQNSILRMFPRFSDADAVGWDRVIPRVKADAKAPLETIGFARATEEHPVCKEILHRLHSGPKTGNEIRNALDAPPFGWPRDAI
;
A
#
# COMPACT_ATOMS: atom_id res chain seq x y z
N MET A 1 -35.88 -33.92 -6.16
CA MET A 1 -35.19 -32.60 -6.45
C MET A 1 -34.01 -32.79 -7.41
N SER A 2 -33.03 -33.68 -7.17
CA SER A 2 -31.87 -33.90 -8.05
C SER A 2 -32.22 -34.21 -9.51
N THR A 3 -33.20 -35.10 -9.77
CA THR A 3 -33.64 -35.47 -11.13
C THR A 3 -34.17 -34.28 -11.94
N TYR A 4 -34.83 -33.32 -11.29
CA TYR A 4 -35.32 -32.10 -11.92
C TYR A 4 -34.16 -31.16 -12.28
N LEU A 5 -33.19 -30.98 -11.37
CA LEU A 5 -32.00 -30.13 -11.58
C LEU A 5 -31.12 -30.68 -12.72
N ILE A 6 -30.96 -32.01 -12.80
CA ILE A 6 -30.23 -32.68 -13.87
C ILE A 6 -30.92 -32.46 -15.21
N ARG A 7 -32.22 -32.72 -15.31
CA ARG A 7 -33.00 -32.57 -16.56
C ARG A 7 -32.98 -31.14 -17.10
N ASN A 8 -32.83 -30.14 -16.24
CA ASN A 8 -32.79 -28.75 -16.64
C ASN A 8 -31.33 -28.23 -16.78
N GLY A 9 -30.33 -29.12 -16.74
CA GLY A 9 -28.92 -28.74 -16.89
C GLY A 9 -28.35 -27.89 -15.75
N LEU A 10 -29.05 -27.84 -14.61
CA LEU A 10 -28.65 -27.08 -13.42
C LEU A 10 -27.73 -27.88 -12.49
N LEU A 11 -27.63 -29.18 -12.66
CA LEU A 11 -26.75 -30.06 -11.91
C LEU A 11 -26.13 -31.08 -12.87
N ALA A 12 -24.81 -31.03 -13.01
CA ALA A 12 -24.04 -31.99 -13.80
C ALA A 12 -24.11 -33.40 -13.14
N ASP A 13 -24.27 -34.45 -13.96
CA ASP A 13 -24.36 -35.83 -13.48
C ASP A 13 -23.16 -36.22 -12.60
N GLU A 14 -21.96 -35.77 -12.95
CA GLU A 14 -20.72 -36.04 -12.21
C GLU A 14 -20.77 -35.46 -10.78
N ILE A 15 -21.30 -34.25 -10.62
CA ILE A 15 -21.44 -33.60 -9.31
C ILE A 15 -22.52 -34.29 -8.49
N ASN A 16 -23.64 -34.69 -9.13
CA ASN A 16 -24.70 -35.45 -8.46
C ASN A 16 -24.18 -36.80 -7.94
N GLU A 17 -23.38 -37.51 -8.75
CA GLU A 17 -22.73 -38.76 -8.30
C GLU A 17 -21.78 -38.55 -7.15
N MET A 18 -20.98 -37.46 -7.20
CA MET A 18 -20.05 -37.11 -6.14
C MET A 18 -20.78 -36.82 -4.83
N ILE A 19 -21.86 -36.02 -4.87
CA ILE A 19 -22.68 -35.70 -3.70
C ILE A 19 -23.32 -36.98 -3.14
N ARG A 20 -23.79 -37.89 -4.00
CA ARG A 20 -24.38 -39.18 -3.57
C ARG A 20 -23.37 -40.10 -2.93
N LYS A 21 -22.14 -40.15 -3.39
CA LYS A 21 -21.06 -40.96 -2.81
C LYS A 21 -20.70 -40.56 -1.38
N GLU A 22 -21.01 -39.31 -0.98
CA GLU A 22 -20.81 -38.86 0.39
C GLU A 22 -21.85 -39.42 1.37
N ASP A 23 -22.99 -39.92 0.87
CA ASP A 23 -24.00 -40.65 1.65
C ASP A 23 -23.68 -42.15 1.70
N ASP A 24 -23.03 -42.57 2.77
CA ASP A 24 -22.67 -43.96 3.03
C ASP A 24 -23.76 -44.74 3.83
N GLY A 25 -24.96 -44.15 3.95
CA GLY A 25 -26.08 -44.70 4.72
C GLY A 25 -26.01 -44.44 6.22
N THR A 26 -24.95 -43.80 6.72
CA THR A 26 -24.87 -43.38 8.10
C THR A 26 -25.49 -41.98 8.29
N PRO A 27 -25.88 -41.59 9.53
CA PRO A 27 -26.36 -40.23 9.80
C PRO A 27 -25.30 -39.16 9.40
N ASP A 28 -24.02 -39.47 9.54
CA ASP A 28 -22.93 -38.59 9.18
C ASP A 28 -22.72 -38.49 7.67
N GLY A 29 -22.85 -39.62 6.95
CA GLY A 29 -22.83 -39.65 5.49
C GLY A 29 -23.97 -38.86 4.89
N ASN A 30 -25.19 -39.04 5.42
CA ASN A 30 -26.32 -38.24 5.00
C ASN A 30 -26.09 -36.74 5.24
N LEU A 31 -25.51 -36.37 6.38
CA LEU A 31 -25.16 -34.97 6.66
C LEU A 31 -24.10 -34.44 5.70
N ARG A 32 -23.01 -35.21 5.39
CA ARG A 32 -22.00 -34.85 4.39
C ARG A 32 -22.60 -34.57 3.02
N SER A 33 -23.47 -35.50 2.54
CA SER A 33 -24.15 -35.34 1.26
C SER A 33 -25.01 -34.07 1.21
N ARG A 34 -25.76 -33.77 2.29
CA ARG A 34 -26.56 -32.54 2.40
C ARG A 34 -25.72 -31.28 2.46
N VAL A 35 -24.58 -31.29 3.19
CA VAL A 35 -23.61 -30.20 3.21
C VAL A 35 -23.10 -29.93 1.79
N CYS A 36 -22.66 -30.97 1.08
CA CYS A 36 -22.18 -30.81 -0.30
C CYS A 36 -23.26 -30.26 -1.24
N ALA A 37 -24.50 -30.75 -1.10
CA ALA A 37 -25.63 -30.26 -1.91
C ALA A 37 -25.92 -28.78 -1.66
N LEU A 38 -25.87 -28.33 -0.40
CA LEU A 38 -26.03 -26.91 -0.05
C LEU A 38 -24.89 -26.03 -0.56
N ILE A 39 -23.66 -26.49 -0.41
CA ILE A 39 -22.48 -25.78 -0.96
C ILE A 39 -22.66 -25.57 -2.46
N TYR A 40 -23.06 -26.62 -3.19
CA TYR A 40 -23.33 -26.55 -4.63
C TYR A 40 -24.41 -25.53 -4.98
N LEU A 41 -25.52 -25.50 -4.23
CA LEU A 41 -26.59 -24.55 -4.49
C LEU A 41 -26.20 -23.11 -4.19
N ILE A 42 -25.49 -22.88 -3.09
CA ILE A 42 -25.07 -21.53 -2.66
C ILE A 42 -24.08 -20.92 -3.65
N GLN A 43 -23.20 -21.70 -4.26
CA GLN A 43 -22.21 -21.17 -5.22
C GLN A 43 -22.84 -20.56 -6.50
N TYR A 44 -24.15 -20.80 -6.75
CA TYR A 44 -24.93 -20.16 -7.83
C TYR A 44 -25.72 -18.93 -7.35
N VAL A 45 -25.69 -18.62 -6.06
CA VAL A 45 -26.30 -17.41 -5.51
C VAL A 45 -25.31 -16.25 -5.68
N ASP A 46 -25.78 -15.12 -6.18
CA ASP A 46 -24.94 -13.94 -6.34
C ASP A 46 -24.40 -13.46 -4.98
N GLU A 47 -23.10 -13.16 -4.92
CA GLU A 47 -22.41 -12.72 -3.69
C GLU A 47 -23.02 -11.47 -3.07
N SER A 48 -23.70 -10.63 -3.87
CA SER A 48 -24.39 -9.41 -3.40
C SER A 48 -25.52 -9.70 -2.40
N PHE A 49 -26.05 -10.93 -2.40
CA PHE A 49 -27.04 -11.36 -1.39
C PHE A 49 -26.43 -11.71 -0.03
N GLY A 50 -25.10 -11.70 0.10
CA GLY A 50 -24.39 -11.96 1.36
C GLY A 50 -24.49 -13.42 1.85
N VAL A 51 -24.96 -14.36 1.01
CA VAL A 51 -25.08 -15.78 1.34
C VAL A 51 -23.83 -16.52 0.89
N ASN A 52 -22.99 -16.91 1.83
CA ASN A 52 -21.74 -17.63 1.57
C ASN A 52 -21.80 -19.04 2.18
N ALA A 53 -21.21 -20.04 1.50
CA ALA A 53 -21.12 -21.42 1.97
C ALA A 53 -20.06 -21.58 3.08
N ASN A 54 -20.25 -20.91 4.20
CA ASN A 54 -19.42 -21.02 5.39
C ASN A 54 -20.11 -21.91 6.47
N ALA A 55 -19.36 -22.27 7.51
CA ALA A 55 -19.84 -23.17 8.56
C ALA A 55 -21.14 -22.68 9.24
N GLN A 56 -21.26 -21.37 9.46
CA GLN A 56 -22.43 -20.79 10.11
C GLN A 56 -23.67 -20.89 9.23
N THR A 57 -23.58 -20.39 7.99
CA THR A 57 -24.69 -20.41 7.01
C THR A 57 -25.14 -21.85 6.74
N LEU A 58 -24.19 -22.77 6.55
CA LEU A 58 -24.52 -24.20 6.31
C LEU A 58 -25.19 -24.83 7.53
N SER A 59 -24.73 -24.54 8.75
CA SER A 59 -25.34 -25.05 9.97
C SER A 59 -26.77 -24.54 10.13
N ASP A 60 -27.03 -23.28 9.82
CA ASP A 60 -28.34 -22.66 9.95
C ASP A 60 -29.32 -23.19 8.89
N LEU A 61 -28.86 -23.43 7.65
CA LEU A 61 -29.68 -24.00 6.57
C LEU A 61 -29.93 -25.49 6.71
N LEU A 62 -29.15 -26.22 7.48
CA LEU A 62 -29.31 -27.66 7.73
C LEU A 62 -30.28 -27.97 8.85
N VAL A 63 -30.74 -26.98 9.61
CA VAL A 63 -31.73 -27.16 10.67
C VAL A 63 -33.05 -27.69 10.07
N THR A 64 -33.48 -28.87 10.49
CA THR A 64 -34.73 -29.47 10.06
C THR A 64 -35.83 -29.39 11.12
N ASP A 65 -35.43 -29.26 12.39
CA ASP A 65 -36.32 -29.11 13.53
C ASP A 65 -35.87 -27.94 14.40
N LEU A 66 -36.67 -26.89 14.41
CA LEU A 66 -36.37 -25.67 15.19
C LEU A 66 -36.45 -25.94 16.71
N SER A 67 -37.18 -26.96 17.15
CA SER A 67 -37.29 -27.29 18.57
C SER A 67 -36.08 -28.06 19.11
N ALA A 68 -35.38 -28.80 18.23
CA ALA A 68 -34.17 -29.55 18.58
C ALA A 68 -32.90 -28.67 18.68
N GLY A 69 -32.97 -27.44 18.20
CA GLY A 69 -31.85 -26.48 18.19
C GLY A 69 -30.74 -26.76 17.16
N SER A 70 -29.84 -25.81 16.97
CA SER A 70 -28.74 -25.90 15.99
C SER A 70 -27.38 -26.22 16.61
N GLU A 71 -27.29 -26.41 17.93
CA GLU A 71 -26.01 -26.54 18.66
C GLU A 71 -25.15 -27.70 18.16
N MET A 72 -25.75 -28.85 17.94
CA MET A 72 -25.04 -30.03 17.42
C MET A 72 -24.50 -29.79 16.01
N LEU A 73 -25.31 -29.16 15.12
CA LEU A 73 -24.88 -28.84 13.77
C LEU A 73 -23.74 -27.82 13.76
N ARG A 74 -23.76 -26.81 14.64
CA ARG A 74 -22.70 -25.79 14.76
C ARG A 74 -21.38 -26.38 15.24
N LYS A 75 -21.37 -27.49 15.95
CA LYS A 75 -20.15 -28.23 16.31
C LYS A 75 -19.69 -29.15 15.18
N LYS A 76 -20.62 -29.87 14.55
CA LYS A 76 -20.31 -30.93 13.60
C LYS A 76 -20.02 -30.46 12.19
N VAL A 77 -20.72 -29.43 11.70
CA VAL A 77 -20.51 -28.92 10.34
C VAL A 77 -19.07 -28.38 10.12
N PRO A 78 -18.46 -27.62 11.02
CA PRO A 78 -17.06 -27.20 10.85
C PRO A 78 -16.10 -28.40 10.72
N GLU A 79 -16.28 -29.47 11.51
CA GLU A 79 -15.44 -30.68 11.45
C GLU A 79 -15.62 -31.41 10.10
N LEU A 80 -16.85 -31.56 9.62
CA LEU A 80 -17.13 -32.13 8.32
C LEU A 80 -16.57 -31.31 7.16
N LEU A 81 -16.59 -29.98 7.24
CA LEU A 81 -16.01 -29.11 6.23
C LEU A 81 -14.49 -29.28 6.13
N LEU A 82 -13.80 -29.44 7.26
CA LEU A 82 -12.37 -29.75 7.26
C LEU A 82 -12.10 -31.11 6.65
N GLU A 83 -12.81 -32.15 7.07
CA GLU A 83 -12.69 -33.50 6.51
C GLU A 83 -12.93 -33.51 4.98
N LEU A 84 -14.02 -32.91 4.50
CA LEU A 84 -14.34 -32.83 3.09
C LEU A 84 -13.31 -32.03 2.27
N ASN A 85 -12.75 -30.99 2.86
CA ASN A 85 -11.69 -30.21 2.23
C ASN A 85 -10.37 -31.01 2.15
N ASP A 86 -10.00 -31.73 3.21
CA ASP A 86 -8.80 -32.59 3.21
C ASP A 86 -8.93 -33.75 2.21
N ARG A 87 -10.12 -34.30 2.06
CA ARG A 87 -10.44 -35.33 1.03
C ARG A 87 -10.54 -34.74 -0.37
N GLY A 88 -10.50 -33.42 -0.54
CA GLY A 88 -10.60 -32.74 -1.84
C GLY A 88 -11.97 -32.92 -2.51
N VAL A 89 -13.04 -33.03 -1.73
CA VAL A 89 -14.43 -33.00 -2.20
C VAL A 89 -14.91 -31.56 -2.35
N ILE A 90 -14.48 -30.70 -1.44
CA ILE A 90 -14.70 -29.26 -1.46
C ILE A 90 -13.36 -28.52 -1.41
N SER A 91 -13.35 -27.23 -1.69
CA SER A 91 -12.18 -26.37 -1.63
C SER A 91 -12.52 -25.08 -0.90
N ASP A 92 -11.68 -24.67 0.05
CA ASP A 92 -11.73 -23.34 0.64
C ASP A 92 -11.25 -22.32 -0.40
N VAL A 93 -12.14 -21.40 -0.78
CA VAL A 93 -11.86 -20.32 -1.73
C VAL A 93 -11.40 -19.02 -1.05
N GLY A 94 -11.31 -19.05 0.28
CA GLY A 94 -10.90 -17.96 1.14
C GLY A 94 -11.96 -17.63 2.19
N ASN A 95 -11.53 -17.11 3.33
CA ASN A 95 -12.38 -16.74 4.47
C ASN A 95 -13.29 -17.87 4.99
N ARG A 96 -12.85 -19.13 4.83
CA ARG A 96 -13.64 -20.33 5.16
C ARG A 96 -14.96 -20.41 4.41
N VAL A 97 -14.98 -19.93 3.16
CA VAL A 97 -16.06 -20.17 2.20
C VAL A 97 -15.68 -21.36 1.33
N TYR A 98 -16.58 -22.30 1.15
CA TYR A 98 -16.31 -23.58 0.50
C TYR A 98 -17.08 -23.72 -0.80
N HIS A 99 -16.44 -24.29 -1.83
CA HIS A 99 -17.05 -24.67 -3.11
C HIS A 99 -16.84 -26.15 -3.39
N ILE A 100 -17.78 -26.74 -4.13
CA ILE A 100 -17.65 -28.13 -4.64
C ILE A 100 -16.48 -28.20 -5.61
N GLN A 101 -15.64 -29.22 -5.48
CA GLN A 101 -14.47 -29.39 -6.31
C GLN A 101 -14.69 -30.35 -7.46
N THR A 102 -14.73 -29.83 -8.68
CA THR A 102 -14.80 -30.57 -9.93
C THR A 102 -13.43 -31.13 -10.34
N LYS A 103 -13.36 -32.01 -11.34
CA LYS A 103 -12.07 -32.49 -11.88
C LYS A 103 -11.20 -31.35 -12.40
N GLU A 104 -11.81 -30.41 -13.10
CA GLU A 104 -11.14 -29.24 -13.62
C GLU A 104 -10.70 -28.33 -12.46
N GLY A 105 -11.56 -28.11 -11.45
CA GLY A 105 -11.22 -27.41 -10.22
C GLY A 105 -10.02 -28.02 -9.48
N LYS A 106 -9.94 -29.36 -9.42
CA LYS A 106 -8.79 -30.07 -8.84
C LYS A 106 -7.50 -29.80 -9.60
N ALA A 107 -7.56 -29.77 -10.93
CA ALA A 107 -6.39 -29.47 -11.75
C ALA A 107 -5.89 -28.03 -11.52
N TRP A 108 -6.80 -27.05 -11.43
CA TRP A 108 -6.46 -25.66 -11.11
C TRP A 108 -5.87 -25.53 -9.70
N ASP A 109 -6.46 -26.17 -8.70
CA ASP A 109 -5.98 -26.14 -7.31
C ASP A 109 -4.62 -26.83 -7.15
N SER A 110 -4.41 -27.96 -7.85
CA SER A 110 -3.11 -28.67 -7.88
C SER A 110 -2.00 -27.79 -8.44
N ASP A 111 -2.25 -27.07 -9.54
CA ASP A 111 -1.29 -26.16 -10.12
C ASP A 111 -1.02 -24.97 -9.20
N TYR A 112 -2.08 -24.41 -8.60
CA TYR A 112 -1.93 -23.35 -7.60
C TYR A 112 -1.06 -23.79 -6.42
N ARG A 113 -1.31 -24.99 -5.84
CA ARG A 113 -0.50 -25.52 -4.74
C ARG A 113 0.96 -25.74 -5.14
N THR A 114 1.18 -26.21 -6.37
CA THR A 114 2.54 -26.40 -6.91
C THR A 114 3.26 -25.05 -7.01
N LYS A 115 2.61 -24.03 -7.57
CA LYS A 115 3.17 -22.68 -7.66
C LYS A 115 3.36 -22.05 -6.29
N LEU A 116 2.41 -22.21 -5.38
CA LEU A 116 2.52 -21.75 -4.01
C LEU A 116 3.75 -22.33 -3.30
N ALA A 117 4.00 -23.63 -3.46
CA ALA A 117 5.19 -24.28 -2.90
C ALA A 117 6.49 -23.71 -3.50
N GLN A 118 6.51 -23.44 -4.82
CA GLN A 118 7.64 -22.81 -5.49
C GLN A 118 7.91 -21.40 -4.93
N TYR A 119 6.88 -20.54 -4.81
CA TYR A 119 7.05 -19.20 -4.28
C TYR A 119 7.40 -19.19 -2.79
N LYS A 120 6.89 -20.13 -2.00
CA LYS A 120 7.31 -20.29 -0.59
C LYS A 120 8.77 -20.67 -0.43
N ALA A 121 9.36 -21.33 -1.43
CA ALA A 121 10.78 -21.68 -1.47
C ALA A 121 11.68 -20.59 -2.10
N ASP A 122 11.09 -19.62 -2.81
CA ASP A 122 11.80 -18.52 -3.47
C ASP A 122 11.69 -17.22 -2.66
N ASP A 123 12.54 -17.12 -1.64
CA ASP A 123 12.56 -15.93 -0.78
C ASP A 123 12.88 -14.65 -1.56
N SER A 124 13.66 -14.71 -2.61
CA SER A 124 14.08 -13.52 -3.37
C SER A 124 12.90 -12.84 -4.05
N ARG A 125 12.01 -13.59 -4.70
CA ARG A 125 10.81 -13.04 -5.33
C ARG A 125 9.82 -12.47 -4.32
N VAL A 126 9.67 -13.16 -3.20
CA VAL A 126 8.78 -12.70 -2.12
C VAL A 126 9.31 -11.40 -1.50
N MET A 127 10.63 -11.31 -1.25
CA MET A 127 11.27 -10.11 -0.72
C MET A 127 11.12 -8.93 -1.70
N PHE A 128 11.41 -9.15 -2.97
CA PHE A 128 11.25 -8.11 -4.00
C PHE A 128 9.81 -7.58 -4.05
N LYS A 129 8.82 -8.49 -4.04
CA LYS A 129 7.41 -8.10 -4.08
C LYS A 129 6.95 -7.38 -2.82
N ARG A 130 7.45 -7.78 -1.64
CA ARG A 130 7.22 -7.07 -0.39
C ARG A 130 7.71 -5.63 -0.48
N ASP A 131 8.94 -5.44 -0.93
CA ASP A 131 9.55 -4.10 -1.00
C ASP A 131 8.84 -3.23 -2.03
N GLU A 132 8.42 -3.80 -3.17
CA GLU A 132 7.57 -3.13 -4.15
C GLU A 132 6.24 -2.64 -3.53
N LEU A 133 5.55 -3.52 -2.78
CA LEU A 133 4.25 -3.20 -2.18
C LEU A 133 4.39 -2.14 -1.07
N LEU A 134 5.39 -2.29 -0.19
CA LEU A 134 5.66 -1.32 0.88
C LEU A 134 6.07 0.04 0.30
N GLY A 135 6.98 0.04 -0.67
CA GLY A 135 7.45 1.26 -1.32
C GLY A 135 6.31 2.02 -1.99
N ARG A 136 5.49 1.31 -2.79
CA ARG A 136 4.32 1.90 -3.44
C ARG A 136 3.34 2.49 -2.43
N ALA A 137 3.05 1.79 -1.34
CA ALA A 137 2.11 2.25 -0.32
C ALA A 137 2.60 3.54 0.37
N VAL A 138 3.90 3.65 0.66
CA VAL A 138 4.49 4.88 1.23
C VAL A 138 4.47 6.02 0.21
N GLU A 139 4.87 5.76 -1.03
CA GLU A 139 4.85 6.77 -2.10
C GLU A 139 3.44 7.31 -2.34
N GLU A 140 2.44 6.45 -2.38
CA GLU A 140 1.04 6.85 -2.53
C GLU A 140 0.56 7.70 -1.35
N LYS A 141 0.93 7.34 -0.13
CA LYS A 141 0.58 8.13 1.08
C LYS A 141 1.24 9.51 1.08
N LEU A 142 2.49 9.61 0.65
CA LEU A 142 3.24 10.87 0.65
C LEU A 142 3.12 11.65 -0.66
N ARG A 143 2.44 11.11 -1.67
CA ARG A 143 2.18 11.78 -2.94
C ARG A 143 1.37 13.05 -2.71
N GLY A 144 1.81 14.14 -3.33
CA GLY A 144 1.10 15.42 -3.26
C GLY A 144 1.26 16.15 -1.91
N LEU A 145 2.24 15.79 -1.10
CA LEU A 145 2.58 16.53 0.10
C LEU A 145 2.96 17.96 -0.28
N SER A 146 2.09 18.90 0.04
CA SER A 146 2.29 20.32 -0.25
C SER A 146 2.94 21.01 0.95
N LEU A 147 4.05 21.68 0.68
CA LEU A 147 4.79 22.48 1.65
C LEU A 147 4.85 23.92 1.15
N VAL A 148 4.78 24.86 2.04
CA VAL A 148 4.92 26.30 1.74
C VAL A 148 5.84 26.95 2.75
N GLN A 149 6.65 27.91 2.30
CA GLN A 149 7.58 28.64 3.16
C GLN A 149 7.24 30.13 3.19
N GLY A 150 7.23 30.69 4.38
CA GLY A 150 7.18 32.11 4.66
C GLY A 150 5.90 32.84 4.28
N LYS A 151 6.00 34.17 4.34
CA LYS A 151 4.92 35.12 3.97
C LYS A 151 4.66 35.13 2.47
N SER A 152 5.69 34.90 1.68
CA SER A 152 5.65 34.80 0.23
C SER A 152 4.94 33.53 -0.26
N LYS A 153 4.63 32.59 0.65
CA LYS A 153 4.01 31.28 0.35
C LYS A 153 4.77 30.51 -0.74
N THR A 154 6.10 30.59 -0.71
CA THR A 154 6.95 29.90 -1.68
C THR A 154 6.73 28.39 -1.61
N PRO A 155 6.33 27.73 -2.71
CA PRO A 155 6.07 26.28 -2.71
C PRO A 155 7.37 25.50 -2.50
N ARG A 156 7.32 24.44 -1.70
CA ARG A 156 8.42 23.52 -1.44
C ARG A 156 7.99 22.09 -1.71
N GLN A 157 8.95 21.23 -1.97
CA GLN A 157 8.72 19.82 -2.27
C GLN A 157 9.61 18.93 -1.41
N THR A 158 9.17 17.70 -1.22
CA THR A 158 9.98 16.62 -0.68
C THR A 158 10.59 15.79 -1.81
N GLU A 159 11.72 15.16 -1.56
CA GLU A 159 12.34 14.16 -2.42
C GLU A 159 12.39 12.83 -1.66
N LEU A 160 11.67 11.84 -2.16
CA LEU A 160 11.55 10.54 -1.50
C LEU A 160 12.63 9.59 -2.04
N THR A 161 13.46 9.06 -1.16
CA THR A 161 14.38 7.94 -1.46
C THR A 161 13.84 6.70 -0.77
N VAL A 162 13.19 5.81 -1.54
CA VAL A 162 12.52 4.62 -1.01
C VAL A 162 13.48 3.44 -1.07
N PHE A 163 13.84 2.89 0.08
CA PHE A 163 14.68 1.70 0.26
C PHE A 163 16.04 1.79 -0.48
N GLY A 164 16.52 3.02 -0.66
CA GLY A 164 17.85 3.24 -1.22
C GLY A 164 18.95 2.89 -0.22
N SER A 165 19.99 2.19 -0.68
CA SER A 165 21.15 1.84 0.15
C SER A 165 22.07 3.02 0.47
N GLN A 166 21.96 4.09 -0.31
CA GLN A 166 22.77 5.30 -0.12
C GLN A 166 21.92 6.44 0.43
N LYS A 167 22.53 7.23 1.29
CA LYS A 167 21.95 8.46 1.81
C LYS A 167 21.63 9.43 0.65
N PRO A 168 20.42 10.04 0.63
CA PRO A 168 20.07 11.03 -0.36
C PRO A 168 20.93 12.32 -0.20
N GLU A 169 21.27 12.92 -1.32
CA GLU A 169 21.96 14.22 -1.33
C GLU A 169 20.99 15.34 -0.95
N ILE A 170 21.53 16.39 -0.32
CA ILE A 170 20.76 17.58 0.04
C ILE A 170 20.72 18.52 -1.17
N GLY A 171 19.62 18.52 -1.89
CA GLY A 171 19.36 19.41 -3.03
C GLY A 171 18.49 20.61 -2.66
N THR A 172 17.55 20.97 -3.53
CA THR A 172 16.55 22.04 -3.32
C THR A 172 15.25 21.56 -2.68
N LYS A 173 15.08 20.24 -2.58
CA LYS A 173 13.92 19.57 -1.98
C LYS A 173 14.29 18.99 -0.62
N VAL A 174 13.31 18.87 0.27
CA VAL A 174 13.53 18.24 1.58
C VAL A 174 13.76 16.75 1.38
N PRO A 175 14.95 16.22 1.73
CA PRO A 175 15.25 14.81 1.56
C PRO A 175 14.51 13.97 2.60
N VAL A 176 13.78 12.95 2.14
CA VAL A 176 13.07 11.98 2.97
C VAL A 176 13.58 10.59 2.60
N TRP A 177 14.31 9.97 3.51
CA TRP A 177 14.89 8.64 3.33
C TRP A 177 14.04 7.59 4.03
N ILE A 178 13.46 6.70 3.25
CA ILE A 178 12.56 5.66 3.75
C ILE A 178 13.32 4.35 3.86
N ARG A 179 13.36 3.79 5.07
CA ARG A 179 14.03 2.54 5.41
C ARG A 179 13.05 1.56 6.05
N HIS A 180 13.33 0.28 6.03
CA HIS A 180 12.47 -0.73 6.67
C HIS A 180 13.26 -1.77 7.46
N GLY A 181 12.60 -2.36 8.45
CA GLY A 181 13.21 -3.31 9.41
C GLY A 181 13.58 -4.69 8.85
N TRP A 182 13.33 -4.95 7.57
CA TRP A 182 13.87 -6.15 6.89
C TRP A 182 15.28 -5.92 6.32
N GLU A 183 15.67 -4.66 6.10
CA GLU A 183 16.99 -4.27 5.60
C GLU A 183 17.91 -3.88 6.76
N VAL A 184 17.45 -2.99 7.63
CA VAL A 184 18.25 -2.43 8.73
C VAL A 184 17.47 -2.44 10.03
N PRO A 185 18.12 -2.63 11.20
CA PRO A 185 17.46 -2.49 12.49
C PRO A 185 17.14 -1.01 12.79
N GLU A 186 16.08 -0.78 13.55
CA GLU A 186 15.67 0.57 13.99
C GLU A 186 16.78 1.33 14.71
N SER A 187 17.59 0.62 15.52
CA SER A 187 18.72 1.20 16.24
C SER A 187 19.75 1.85 15.31
N GLN A 188 20.00 1.24 14.15
CA GLN A 188 20.93 1.78 13.16
C GLN A 188 20.37 3.08 12.55
N VAL A 189 19.10 3.10 12.14
CA VAL A 189 18.46 4.32 11.60
C VAL A 189 18.50 5.46 12.61
N ARG A 190 18.26 5.14 13.88
CA ARG A 190 18.37 6.12 14.97
C ARG A 190 19.79 6.66 15.13
N THR A 191 20.81 5.79 15.08
CA THR A 191 22.21 6.20 15.17
C THR A 191 22.60 7.07 13.98
N GLU A 192 22.26 6.67 12.75
CA GLU A 192 22.48 7.45 11.53
C GLU A 192 21.82 8.83 11.63
N ALA A 193 20.59 8.93 12.15
CA ALA A 193 19.93 10.22 12.37
C ALA A 193 20.59 11.07 13.46
N GLN A 194 21.19 10.45 14.47
CA GLN A 194 21.98 11.17 15.50
C GLN A 194 23.28 11.72 14.91
N GLU A 195 23.98 10.95 14.10
CA GLU A 195 25.22 11.35 13.42
C GLU A 195 25.00 12.50 12.44
N GLU A 196 23.80 12.60 11.83
CA GLU A 196 23.42 13.74 11.01
C GLU A 196 23.40 15.08 11.77
N GLY A 197 23.15 15.04 13.08
CA GLY A 197 23.02 16.23 13.91
C GLY A 197 21.71 16.99 13.72
N THR A 198 21.45 17.92 14.64
CA THR A 198 20.16 18.66 14.68
C THR A 198 19.96 19.63 13.52
N GLU A 199 21.05 20.08 12.88
CA GLU A 199 21.01 21.01 11.75
C GLU A 199 20.76 20.33 10.41
N SER A 200 20.84 18.99 10.33
CA SER A 200 20.54 18.27 9.10
C SER A 200 19.05 18.38 8.72
N PRO A 201 18.72 18.69 7.47
CA PRO A 201 17.35 18.71 6.99
C PRO A 201 16.82 17.31 6.66
N LEU A 202 17.65 16.27 6.72
CA LEU A 202 17.28 14.90 6.37
C LEU A 202 16.23 14.36 7.33
N LEU A 203 15.19 13.76 6.75
CA LEU A 203 14.15 13.04 7.47
C LEU A 203 14.30 11.56 7.17
N MET A 204 14.44 10.73 8.19
CA MET A 204 14.46 9.28 8.04
C MET A 204 13.13 8.69 8.51
N VAL A 205 12.44 7.98 7.62
CA VAL A 205 11.18 7.28 7.89
C VAL A 205 11.49 5.80 8.01
N PHE A 206 11.16 5.21 9.15
CA PHE A 206 11.40 3.80 9.43
C PHE A 206 10.11 2.99 9.51
N LEU A 207 9.96 2.02 8.61
CA LEU A 207 8.86 1.06 8.59
C LEU A 207 9.26 -0.17 9.45
N PRO A 208 8.54 -0.47 10.54
CA PRO A 208 8.91 -1.58 11.41
C PRO A 208 8.69 -2.94 10.74
N ARG A 209 9.54 -3.91 11.07
CA ARG A 209 9.37 -5.30 10.63
C ARG A 209 8.25 -5.97 11.43
N MET A 210 7.04 -5.91 10.91
CA MET A 210 5.84 -6.53 11.48
C MET A 210 5.23 -7.54 10.51
N HIS A 211 4.47 -8.51 11.01
CA HIS A 211 3.73 -9.50 10.22
C HIS A 211 4.59 -10.25 9.20
N HIS A 212 5.86 -10.53 9.54
CA HIS A 212 6.83 -11.08 8.59
C HIS A 212 6.39 -12.37 7.92
N ASN A 213 5.93 -13.35 8.70
CA ASN A 213 5.52 -14.65 8.19
C ASN A 213 4.19 -14.57 7.44
N GLU A 214 3.26 -13.76 7.94
CA GLU A 214 1.96 -13.53 7.33
C GLU A 214 2.14 -12.88 5.95
N ILE A 215 2.86 -11.78 5.87
CA ILE A 215 3.15 -11.08 4.60
C ILE A 215 3.85 -12.02 3.61
N ARG A 216 4.83 -12.81 4.06
CA ARG A 216 5.52 -13.80 3.23
C ARG A 216 4.55 -14.82 2.64
N ASN A 217 3.64 -15.35 3.45
CA ASN A 217 2.66 -16.34 3.01
C ASN A 217 1.63 -15.73 2.06
N GLU A 218 1.12 -14.54 2.36
CA GLU A 218 0.13 -13.87 1.51
C GLU A 218 0.73 -13.45 0.17
N ILE A 219 1.98 -12.97 0.13
CA ILE A 219 2.67 -12.66 -1.13
C ILE A 219 2.86 -13.93 -1.97
N ALA A 220 3.33 -15.02 -1.36
CA ALA A 220 3.49 -16.29 -2.09
C ALA A 220 2.17 -16.78 -2.68
N GLY A 221 1.07 -16.67 -1.92
CA GLY A 221 -0.28 -17.01 -2.38
C GLY A 221 -0.77 -16.12 -3.52
N MET A 222 -0.60 -14.81 -3.40
CA MET A 222 -0.96 -13.84 -4.43
C MET A 222 -0.17 -14.09 -5.74
N LEU A 223 1.15 -14.28 -5.65
CA LEU A 223 2.00 -14.54 -6.81
C LEU A 223 1.61 -15.86 -7.49
N ALA A 224 1.35 -16.91 -6.72
CA ALA A 224 0.90 -18.21 -7.25
C ALA A 224 -0.43 -18.07 -7.99
N ALA A 225 -1.40 -17.40 -7.39
CA ALA A 225 -2.71 -17.19 -8.01
C ALA A 225 -2.59 -16.35 -9.30
N THR A 226 -1.82 -15.27 -9.26
CA THR A 226 -1.59 -14.39 -10.42
C THR A 226 -0.93 -15.16 -11.58
N GLU A 227 0.09 -15.97 -11.29
CA GLU A 227 0.78 -16.77 -12.33
C GLU A 227 -0.17 -17.79 -12.97
N ILE A 228 -1.01 -18.46 -12.18
CA ILE A 228 -1.97 -19.43 -12.71
C ILE A 228 -3.00 -18.72 -13.61
N LEU A 229 -3.53 -17.57 -13.18
CA LEU A 229 -4.49 -16.79 -13.96
C LEU A 229 -3.91 -16.29 -15.29
N GLN A 230 -2.60 -16.02 -15.34
CA GLN A 230 -1.91 -15.56 -16.55
C GLN A 230 -1.45 -16.72 -17.47
N SER A 231 -1.04 -17.84 -16.89
CA SER A 231 -0.44 -18.95 -17.67
C SER A 231 -1.47 -19.91 -18.24
N ARG A 232 -2.63 -20.08 -17.61
CA ARG A 232 -3.69 -20.95 -18.11
C ARG A 232 -4.56 -20.25 -19.17
N PRO A 233 -4.96 -20.97 -20.23
CA PRO A 233 -5.89 -20.40 -21.21
C PRO A 233 -7.26 -20.11 -20.56
N THR A 234 -8.02 -19.23 -21.19
CA THR A 234 -9.38 -18.93 -20.76
C THR A 234 -10.22 -20.21 -20.88
N PRO A 235 -10.88 -20.65 -19.78
CA PRO A 235 -11.73 -21.83 -19.81
C PRO A 235 -12.89 -21.71 -20.80
N THR A 236 -13.32 -22.83 -21.35
CA THR A 236 -14.50 -22.92 -22.24
C THR A 236 -15.65 -23.70 -21.59
N THR A 237 -15.39 -24.34 -20.46
CA THR A 237 -16.37 -25.11 -19.70
C THR A 237 -16.91 -24.30 -18.51
N SER A 238 -18.10 -24.61 -18.04
CA SER A 238 -18.67 -23.98 -16.84
C SER A 238 -17.80 -24.23 -15.60
N GLU A 239 -17.32 -25.48 -15.46
CA GLU A 239 -16.45 -25.90 -14.36
C GLU A 239 -15.10 -25.16 -14.40
N GLY A 240 -14.55 -24.93 -15.59
CA GLY A 240 -13.31 -24.18 -15.75
C GLY A 240 -13.48 -22.71 -15.40
N HIS A 241 -14.58 -22.10 -15.82
CA HIS A 241 -14.89 -20.72 -15.41
C HIS A 241 -15.02 -20.60 -13.89
N GLN A 242 -15.72 -21.57 -13.25
CA GLN A 242 -15.83 -21.60 -11.80
C GLN A 242 -14.46 -21.77 -11.11
N ALA A 243 -13.62 -22.68 -11.62
CA ALA A 243 -12.28 -22.89 -11.11
C ALA A 243 -11.41 -21.62 -11.21
N ARG A 244 -11.49 -20.90 -12.34
CA ARG A 244 -10.83 -19.62 -12.54
C ARG A 244 -11.31 -18.57 -11.52
N THR A 245 -12.63 -18.43 -11.36
CA THR A 245 -13.24 -17.52 -10.37
C THR A 245 -12.75 -17.81 -8.95
N ASN A 246 -12.62 -19.10 -8.60
CA ASN A 246 -12.08 -19.49 -7.30
C ASN A 246 -10.62 -19.05 -7.10
N ILE A 247 -9.76 -19.14 -8.13
CA ILE A 247 -8.39 -18.65 -8.05
C ILE A 247 -8.35 -17.12 -7.98
N GLU A 248 -9.23 -16.43 -8.73
CA GLU A 248 -9.38 -14.97 -8.65
C GLU A 248 -9.81 -14.52 -7.24
N ALA A 249 -10.73 -15.25 -6.61
CA ALA A 249 -11.14 -14.99 -5.23
C ALA A 249 -9.99 -15.20 -4.23
N LYS A 250 -9.19 -16.28 -4.39
CA LYS A 250 -7.98 -16.48 -3.59
C LYS A 250 -6.99 -15.32 -3.75
N CYS A 251 -6.77 -14.85 -4.99
CA CYS A 251 -5.87 -13.72 -5.27
C CYS A 251 -6.35 -12.46 -4.53
N ARG A 252 -7.62 -12.08 -4.69
CA ARG A 252 -8.21 -10.91 -4.00
C ARG A 252 -8.11 -11.02 -2.48
N ASN A 253 -8.32 -12.21 -1.90
CA ASN A 253 -8.17 -12.42 -0.47
C ASN A 253 -6.75 -12.15 0.02
N HIS A 254 -5.74 -12.63 -0.72
CA HIS A 254 -4.34 -12.37 -0.41
C HIS A 254 -4.02 -10.87 -0.50
N GLU A 255 -4.51 -10.18 -1.53
CA GLU A 255 -4.34 -8.73 -1.71
C GLU A 255 -4.98 -7.93 -0.57
N THR A 256 -6.19 -8.31 -0.15
CA THR A 256 -6.89 -7.66 0.96
C THR A 256 -6.10 -7.77 2.26
N LYS A 257 -5.65 -8.97 2.62
CA LYS A 257 -4.84 -9.19 3.82
C LYS A 257 -3.50 -8.46 3.76
N LEU A 258 -2.84 -8.44 2.59
CA LEU A 258 -1.61 -7.67 2.41
C LEU A 258 -1.85 -6.18 2.63
N THR A 259 -2.96 -5.64 2.15
CA THR A 259 -3.36 -4.25 2.36
C THR A 259 -3.57 -3.95 3.86
N GLU A 260 -4.19 -4.86 4.60
CA GLU A 260 -4.38 -4.75 6.06
C GLU A 260 -3.04 -4.73 6.79
N TYR A 261 -2.12 -5.67 6.48
CA TYR A 261 -0.80 -5.73 7.10
C TYR A 261 0.05 -4.50 6.77
N ILE A 262 0.06 -4.05 5.52
CA ILE A 262 0.78 -2.85 5.10
C ILE A 262 0.22 -1.62 5.81
N THR A 263 -1.10 -1.50 5.92
CA THR A 263 -1.76 -0.41 6.66
C THR A 263 -1.33 -0.41 8.13
N SER A 264 -1.26 -1.59 8.75
CA SER A 264 -0.75 -1.76 10.12
C SER A 264 0.71 -1.31 10.24
N ILE A 265 1.58 -1.66 9.29
CA ILE A 265 2.99 -1.22 9.28
C ILE A 265 3.06 0.30 9.16
N LEU A 266 2.30 0.90 8.25
CA LEU A 266 2.28 2.35 8.06
C LEU A 266 1.80 3.10 9.30
N ALA A 267 0.84 2.56 10.04
CA ALA A 267 0.35 3.15 11.29
C ALA A 267 1.38 3.07 12.45
N ASN A 268 2.36 2.16 12.36
CA ASN A 268 3.43 1.99 13.34
C ASN A 268 4.79 2.53 12.86
N THR A 269 4.78 3.31 11.78
CA THR A 269 5.98 3.95 11.23
C THR A 269 6.54 4.97 12.23
N LYS A 270 7.87 5.09 12.28
CA LYS A 270 8.57 6.11 13.07
C LYS A 270 9.31 7.07 12.17
N LEU A 271 9.36 8.32 12.57
CA LEU A 271 10.10 9.38 11.90
C LEU A 271 11.27 9.82 12.78
N TYR A 272 12.46 9.87 12.20
CA TYR A 272 13.70 10.34 12.82
C TYR A 272 14.19 11.59 12.07
N PRO A 273 13.92 12.80 12.57
CA PRO A 273 14.59 14.01 12.12
C PRO A 273 16.07 13.98 12.48
N GLY A 274 16.87 14.83 11.88
CA GLY A 274 18.26 15.04 12.30
C GLY A 274 18.34 15.28 13.81
N GLY A 275 19.33 14.63 14.47
CA GLY A 275 19.45 14.56 15.93
C GLY A 275 18.87 13.28 16.56
N GLY A 276 18.15 12.45 15.80
CA GLY A 276 17.78 11.07 16.16
C GLY A 276 16.68 10.90 17.22
N SER A 277 15.93 11.97 17.57
CA SER A 277 14.79 11.84 18.46
C SER A 277 13.59 11.27 17.69
N PRO A 278 13.05 10.10 18.08
CA PRO A 278 11.93 9.50 17.36
C PRO A 278 10.66 10.31 17.53
N VAL A 279 9.89 10.41 16.44
CA VAL A 279 8.54 10.96 16.43
C VAL A 279 7.60 9.84 16.01
N ASP A 280 6.63 9.52 16.86
CA ASP A 280 5.58 8.56 16.53
C ASP A 280 4.66 9.15 15.47
N CYS A 281 4.31 8.33 14.47
CA CYS A 281 3.58 8.77 13.30
C CYS A 281 2.21 8.07 13.18
N PRO A 282 1.24 8.33 14.06
CA PRO A 282 -0.10 7.79 13.90
C PRO A 282 -0.74 8.27 12.58
N ASP A 283 -0.35 9.46 12.12
CA ASP A 283 -0.61 9.99 10.78
C ASP A 283 0.73 10.33 10.12
N LEU A 284 1.21 9.43 9.26
CA LEU A 284 2.49 9.58 8.56
C LEU A 284 2.56 10.86 7.73
N VAL A 285 1.47 11.23 7.03
CA VAL A 285 1.45 12.42 6.16
C VAL A 285 1.61 13.69 6.98
N LYS A 286 0.91 13.77 8.10
CA LYS A 286 1.01 14.91 9.02
C LYS A 286 2.40 14.99 9.64
N ALA A 287 2.91 13.88 10.17
CA ALA A 287 4.23 13.84 10.81
C ALA A 287 5.37 14.25 9.85
N VAL A 288 5.36 13.71 8.63
CA VAL A 288 6.35 14.08 7.60
C VAL A 288 6.19 15.54 7.18
N ARG A 289 4.95 16.04 7.04
CA ARG A 289 4.70 17.45 6.73
C ARG A 289 5.27 18.39 7.79
N ASP A 290 4.97 18.14 9.05
CA ASP A 290 5.38 18.98 10.17
C ASP A 290 6.93 18.96 10.32
N ALA A 291 7.55 17.80 10.18
CA ALA A 291 9.00 17.66 10.20
C ALA A 291 9.66 18.31 8.98
N ALA A 292 9.10 18.15 7.78
CA ALA A 292 9.60 18.78 6.56
C ALA A 292 9.51 20.31 6.63
N GLN A 293 8.49 20.85 7.28
CA GLN A 293 8.36 22.28 7.50
C GLN A 293 9.54 22.82 8.36
N ASN A 294 9.96 22.06 9.38
CA ASN A 294 11.15 22.40 10.17
C ASN A 294 12.45 22.21 9.38
N SER A 295 12.54 21.19 8.55
CA SER A 295 13.69 20.95 7.67
C SER A 295 13.89 22.07 6.66
N ILE A 296 12.82 22.66 6.12
CA ILE A 296 12.87 23.81 5.22
C ILE A 296 13.59 25.01 5.90
N LEU A 297 13.34 25.25 7.18
CA LEU A 297 14.00 26.36 7.91
C LEU A 297 15.51 26.13 8.03
N ARG A 298 15.94 24.89 8.18
CA ARG A 298 17.38 24.52 8.23
C ARG A 298 18.03 24.57 6.85
N MET A 299 17.31 24.15 5.81
CA MET A 299 17.81 24.21 4.43
C MET A 299 18.00 25.64 3.93
N PHE A 300 17.09 26.55 4.31
CA PHE A 300 17.04 27.91 3.78
C PHE A 300 17.10 28.97 4.88
N PRO A 301 18.20 29.04 5.68
CA PRO A 301 18.32 30.00 6.78
C PRO A 301 18.32 31.45 6.30
N ARG A 302 18.70 31.71 5.04
CA ARG A 302 18.68 33.05 4.43
C ARG A 302 17.39 33.36 3.65
N PHE A 303 16.38 32.51 3.73
CA PHE A 303 15.09 32.74 3.06
C PHE A 303 14.40 34.03 3.52
N SER A 304 14.57 34.39 4.80
CA SER A 304 13.99 35.61 5.38
C SER A 304 14.42 36.90 4.68
N ASP A 305 15.57 36.91 4.02
CA ASP A 305 16.07 38.06 3.28
C ASP A 305 15.17 38.47 2.11
N ALA A 306 14.42 37.52 1.55
CA ALA A 306 13.52 37.67 0.41
C ALA A 306 12.04 37.35 0.73
N ASP A 307 11.69 37.01 1.99
CA ASP A 307 10.35 36.61 2.37
C ASP A 307 9.40 37.80 2.52
N ALA A 308 9.02 38.37 1.38
CA ALA A 308 8.08 39.47 1.31
C ALA A 308 6.98 39.20 0.25
N VAL A 309 5.80 39.75 0.47
CA VAL A 309 4.71 39.75 -0.51
C VAL A 309 4.85 40.99 -1.37
N GLY A 310 4.65 40.84 -2.69
CA GLY A 310 4.65 41.98 -3.63
C GLY A 310 5.88 42.10 -4.51
N TRP A 311 6.75 41.09 -4.54
CA TRP A 311 7.87 41.02 -5.47
C TRP A 311 7.44 41.10 -6.94
N ASP A 312 6.29 40.52 -7.27
CA ASP A 312 5.67 40.57 -8.59
C ASP A 312 5.42 42.00 -9.10
N ARG A 313 5.30 42.98 -8.19
CA ARG A 313 5.03 44.39 -8.50
C ARG A 313 6.33 45.20 -8.66
N VAL A 314 7.47 44.69 -8.24
CA VAL A 314 8.74 45.41 -8.27
C VAL A 314 9.16 45.70 -9.72
N ILE A 315 9.18 44.70 -10.60
CA ILE A 315 9.58 44.84 -12.00
C ILE A 315 8.70 45.87 -12.76
N PRO A 316 7.36 45.88 -12.66
CA PRO A 316 6.53 46.93 -13.25
C PRO A 316 6.87 48.33 -12.74
N ARG A 317 7.17 48.48 -11.44
CA ARG A 317 7.56 49.78 -10.88
C ARG A 317 8.93 50.27 -11.39
N VAL A 318 9.91 49.35 -11.51
CA VAL A 318 11.21 49.67 -12.10
C VAL A 318 11.03 50.12 -13.56
N LYS A 319 10.21 49.44 -14.35
CA LYS A 319 9.91 49.83 -15.74
C LYS A 319 9.20 51.18 -15.85
N ALA A 320 8.49 51.61 -14.82
CA ALA A 320 7.83 52.91 -14.72
C ALA A 320 8.69 54.02 -14.09
N ASP A 321 10.00 53.81 -13.94
CA ASP A 321 10.96 54.75 -13.33
C ASP A 321 10.57 55.21 -11.92
N ALA A 322 9.95 54.36 -11.13
CA ALA A 322 9.57 54.67 -9.76
C ALA A 322 10.82 54.90 -8.86
N LYS A 323 10.85 56.00 -8.13
CA LYS A 323 11.98 56.38 -7.24
C LYS A 323 12.26 55.34 -6.13
N ALA A 324 11.22 54.59 -5.69
CA ALA A 324 11.34 53.56 -4.64
C ALA A 324 10.62 52.29 -5.07
N PRO A 325 11.19 51.50 -5.99
CA PRO A 325 10.52 50.31 -6.53
C PRO A 325 10.26 49.22 -5.50
N LEU A 326 11.12 49.11 -4.45
CA LEU A 326 11.01 48.11 -3.38
C LEU A 326 10.01 48.45 -2.28
N GLU A 327 9.36 49.63 -2.34
CA GLU A 327 8.33 50.01 -1.37
C GLU A 327 7.15 49.03 -1.34
N THR A 328 6.88 48.34 -2.46
CA THR A 328 5.83 47.27 -2.55
C THR A 328 6.09 46.10 -1.64
N ILE A 329 7.32 45.86 -1.27
CA ILE A 329 7.75 44.81 -0.32
C ILE A 329 8.03 45.36 1.07
N GLY A 330 7.70 46.65 1.33
CA GLY A 330 7.94 47.32 2.60
C GLY A 330 9.36 47.83 2.82
N PHE A 331 10.16 48.01 1.76
CA PHE A 331 11.51 48.49 1.83
C PHE A 331 11.63 49.87 1.14
N ALA A 332 11.82 50.94 1.95
CA ALA A 332 11.80 52.31 1.49
C ALA A 332 13.23 52.96 1.39
N ARG A 333 14.30 52.15 1.62
CA ARG A 333 15.67 52.58 1.51
C ARG A 333 16.18 52.46 0.08
N ALA A 334 17.45 52.82 -0.15
CA ALA A 334 18.10 52.62 -1.45
C ALA A 334 18.07 51.15 -1.86
N THR A 335 17.77 50.90 -3.12
CA THR A 335 17.58 49.53 -3.64
C THR A 335 18.81 48.64 -3.41
N GLU A 336 20.01 49.21 -3.49
CA GLU A 336 21.29 48.55 -3.29
C GLU A 336 21.49 48.08 -1.84
N GLU A 337 20.75 48.65 -0.88
CA GLU A 337 20.82 48.29 0.53
C GLU A 337 20.00 47.04 0.87
N HIS A 338 19.10 46.64 0.01
CA HIS A 338 18.27 45.46 0.25
C HIS A 338 19.14 44.19 0.23
N PRO A 339 18.97 43.23 1.18
CA PRO A 339 19.79 42.01 1.24
C PRO A 339 19.83 41.22 -0.06
N VAL A 340 18.72 41.10 -0.76
CA VAL A 340 18.59 40.41 -2.07
C VAL A 340 19.46 41.14 -3.12
N CYS A 341 19.31 42.44 -3.24
CA CYS A 341 20.08 43.23 -4.22
C CYS A 341 21.59 43.21 -3.92
N LYS A 342 21.98 43.30 -2.64
CA LYS A 342 23.38 43.16 -2.23
C LYS A 342 23.97 41.82 -2.64
N GLU A 343 23.27 40.73 -2.42
CA GLU A 343 23.74 39.40 -2.77
C GLU A 343 23.88 39.23 -4.29
N ILE A 344 22.91 39.73 -5.05
CA ILE A 344 22.92 39.66 -6.52
C ILE A 344 24.11 40.50 -7.04
N LEU A 345 24.30 41.74 -6.55
CA LEU A 345 25.41 42.59 -6.93
C LEU A 345 26.76 41.97 -6.57
N HIS A 346 26.90 41.40 -5.38
CA HIS A 346 28.09 40.67 -4.96
C HIS A 346 28.47 39.55 -5.94
N ARG A 347 27.48 38.77 -6.39
CA ARG A 347 27.68 37.70 -7.37
C ARG A 347 28.08 38.21 -8.75
N LEU A 348 27.54 39.32 -9.18
CA LEU A 348 27.89 39.96 -10.45
C LEU A 348 29.31 40.56 -10.42
N HIS A 349 29.75 41.09 -9.29
CA HIS A 349 31.11 41.59 -9.13
C HIS A 349 32.18 40.48 -9.17
N SER A 350 31.84 39.26 -8.84
CA SER A 350 32.74 38.09 -8.89
C SER A 350 32.97 37.52 -10.30
N GLY A 351 32.40 38.15 -11.33
CA GLY A 351 32.56 37.77 -12.74
C GLY A 351 31.22 37.74 -13.49
N PRO A 352 31.23 37.70 -14.83
CA PRO A 352 30.02 37.66 -15.66
C PRO A 352 29.26 36.37 -15.38
N LYS A 353 27.96 36.51 -15.08
CA LYS A 353 27.04 35.40 -14.83
C LYS A 353 25.75 35.59 -15.61
N THR A 354 25.18 34.50 -16.06
CA THR A 354 23.85 34.50 -16.68
C THR A 354 22.76 34.62 -15.62
N GLY A 355 21.61 35.15 -16.00
CA GLY A 355 20.45 35.21 -15.09
C GLY A 355 20.00 33.80 -14.59
N ASN A 356 20.21 32.76 -15.38
CA ASN A 356 19.91 31.37 -14.95
C ASN A 356 20.88 30.88 -13.87
N GLU A 357 22.18 31.21 -13.99
CA GLU A 357 23.18 30.85 -12.95
C GLU A 357 22.88 31.55 -11.63
N ILE A 358 22.51 32.81 -11.66
CA ILE A 358 22.14 33.57 -10.45
C ILE A 358 20.87 32.97 -9.84
N ARG A 359 19.86 32.71 -10.67
CA ARG A 359 18.61 32.10 -10.22
C ARG A 359 18.84 30.74 -9.56
N ASN A 360 19.54 29.84 -10.22
CA ASN A 360 19.80 28.50 -9.68
C ASN A 360 20.58 28.56 -8.37
N ALA A 361 21.54 29.49 -8.25
CA ALA A 361 22.32 29.67 -7.04
C ALA A 361 21.51 30.27 -5.87
N LEU A 362 20.48 31.07 -6.14
CA LEU A 362 19.64 31.72 -5.12
C LEU A 362 18.35 30.93 -4.83
N ASP A 363 17.93 30.02 -5.71
CA ASP A 363 16.89 29.05 -5.46
C ASP A 363 17.39 27.86 -4.60
N ALA A 364 18.69 27.62 -4.60
CA ALA A 364 19.35 26.57 -3.81
C ALA A 364 19.63 27.00 -2.35
N PRO A 365 19.88 26.03 -1.44
CA PRO A 365 20.40 26.34 -0.11
C PRO A 365 21.65 27.20 -0.18
N PRO A 366 21.88 28.14 0.74
CA PRO A 366 21.06 28.46 1.92
C PRO A 366 19.95 29.50 1.69
N PHE A 367 19.68 29.94 0.47
CA PHE A 367 18.78 31.04 0.13
C PHE A 367 17.33 30.59 -0.09
N GLY A 368 17.07 29.79 -1.12
CA GLY A 368 15.76 29.35 -1.49
C GLY A 368 14.77 30.47 -1.82
N TRP A 369 15.25 31.59 -2.38
CA TRP A 369 14.46 32.80 -2.57
C TRP A 369 13.35 32.61 -3.60
N PRO A 370 12.19 33.33 -3.42
CA PRO A 370 11.14 33.33 -4.43
C PRO A 370 11.66 33.80 -5.77
N ARG A 371 11.17 33.21 -6.86
CA ARG A 371 11.63 33.55 -8.22
C ARG A 371 11.42 35.02 -8.55
N ASP A 372 10.34 35.62 -8.06
CA ASP A 372 10.03 37.03 -8.29
C ASP A 372 10.96 38.00 -7.52
N ALA A 373 11.73 37.50 -6.55
CA ALA A 373 12.72 38.24 -5.82
C ALA A 373 14.12 38.25 -6.48
N ILE A 374 14.38 37.25 -7.34
CA ILE A 374 15.63 37.05 -8.06
C ILE A 374 15.55 37.68 -9.46
#